data_fb8538ff43b1cdef876e871ffce94df6
#
_entry.id   fb8538ff43b1cdef876e871ffce94df6
#
_cell.length_a   1.000
_cell.length_b   1.000
_cell.length_c   1.000
_cell.angle_alpha   90.00
_cell.angle_beta   90.00
_cell.angle_gamma   90.00
#
_symmetry.space_group_name_H-M   'P 1'
#
loop_
_entity.id
_entity.type
_entity.pdbx_description
1 polymer ?
#
loop_
_entity_poly.entity_id
_entity_poly.type
_entity_poly.pdbx_seq_one_letter_code
_entity_poly.pdbx_strand_id
1 'polypeptide(L)'
;MIAVNKYVNRQHLLQYSLDEQLIHGMRVSNLAYQVAKELGEPEEFCHDLAVAGMLHDIGKEAVSGDLDDMDAPLIVEEIHYVRLHAQASYEILKKEGYKETILLAVRHHHENYDGSGYPDNLSGEAIPLGARIIRVCDVYAALTSDRPYRQA
;
A
#
# COMPACT_ATOMS: atom_id res chain seq x y z
N MET A 1 -28.17 18.71 23.56
CA MET A 1 -28.07 18.56 22.10
C MET A 1 -26.67 18.97 21.70
N ILE A 2 -25.76 18.03 21.65
CA ILE A 2 -24.32 18.28 21.33
C ILE A 2 -24.25 18.29 19.81
N ALA A 3 -23.95 19.44 19.23
CA ALA A 3 -23.68 19.58 17.81
C ALA A 3 -22.39 18.79 17.50
N VAL A 4 -22.52 17.64 16.89
CA VAL A 4 -21.39 16.90 16.32
C VAL A 4 -20.83 17.78 15.22
N ASN A 5 -19.60 18.22 15.45
CA ASN A 5 -18.85 19.08 14.53
C ASN A 5 -18.71 18.34 13.18
N LYS A 6 -19.45 18.76 12.16
CA LYS A 6 -19.57 18.17 10.83
C LYS A 6 -18.32 18.37 9.94
N TYR A 7 -17.29 18.96 10.48
CA TYR A 7 -16.01 19.19 9.80
C TYR A 7 -14.91 18.32 10.44
N VAL A 8 -15.05 17.00 10.38
CA VAL A 8 -13.85 16.17 10.37
C VAL A 8 -13.14 16.51 9.07
N ASN A 9 -12.03 17.21 9.21
CA ASN A 9 -11.23 17.73 8.13
C ASN A 9 -10.89 16.57 7.18
N ARG A 10 -11.44 16.53 5.95
CA ARG A 10 -11.20 15.52 4.90
C ARG A 10 -9.70 15.28 4.67
N GLN A 11 -8.89 16.30 4.94
CA GLN A 11 -7.44 16.27 4.83
C GLN A 11 -6.75 15.31 5.83
N HIS A 12 -7.39 14.92 6.94
CA HIS A 12 -6.72 14.17 8.01
C HIS A 12 -6.77 12.63 7.87
N LEU A 13 -7.68 12.07 7.08
CA LEU A 13 -7.83 10.60 6.97
C LEU A 13 -6.96 9.99 5.85
N LEU A 14 -6.55 10.77 4.86
CA LEU A 14 -5.82 10.30 3.68
C LEU A 14 -4.46 10.99 3.46
N GLN A 15 -4.15 12.06 4.18
CA GLN A 15 -2.88 12.77 4.06
C GLN A 15 -1.86 12.21 5.06
N TYR A 16 -1.12 11.20 4.61
CA TYR A 16 0.25 11.08 5.04
C TYR A 16 1.02 12.26 4.43
N SER A 17 1.77 13.01 5.25
CA SER A 17 2.73 13.95 4.68
C SER A 17 3.68 13.17 3.75
N LEU A 18 4.27 13.85 2.77
CA LEU A 18 5.26 13.21 1.90
C LEU A 18 6.36 12.53 2.72
N ASP A 19 6.78 13.15 3.83
CA ASP A 19 7.78 12.58 4.74
C ASP A 19 7.31 11.27 5.38
N GLU A 20 6.06 11.17 5.82
CA GLU A 20 5.48 9.94 6.38
C GLU A 20 5.39 8.83 5.34
N GLN A 21 5.03 9.15 4.10
CA GLN A 21 4.99 8.19 3.00
C GLN A 21 6.38 7.68 2.66
N LEU A 22 7.38 8.56 2.59
CA LEU A 22 8.77 8.19 2.34
C LEU A 22 9.33 7.32 3.46
N ILE A 23 9.11 7.69 4.73
CA ILE A 23 9.57 6.92 5.89
C ILE A 23 8.91 5.53 5.92
N HIS A 24 7.60 5.45 5.64
CA HIS A 24 6.89 4.19 5.55
C HIS A 24 7.44 3.31 4.41
N GLY A 25 7.56 3.86 3.21
CA GLY A 25 8.12 3.16 2.05
C GLY A 25 9.54 2.65 2.31
N MET A 26 10.41 3.44 2.93
CA MET A 26 11.76 3.01 3.33
C MET A 26 11.73 1.83 4.30
N ARG A 27 10.83 1.84 5.29
CA ARG A 27 10.67 0.73 6.25
C ARG A 27 10.22 -0.54 5.56
N VAL A 28 9.18 -0.46 4.73
CA VAL A 28 8.68 -1.61 3.97
C VAL A 28 9.75 -2.14 3.01
N SER A 29 10.47 -1.28 2.32
CA SER A 29 11.60 -1.62 1.45
C SER A 29 12.66 -2.44 2.18
N ASN A 30 13.16 -1.93 3.32
CA ASN A 30 14.19 -2.62 4.11
C ASN A 30 13.70 -3.97 4.64
N LEU A 31 12.48 -4.02 5.17
CA LEU A 31 11.90 -5.26 5.69
C LEU A 31 11.72 -6.29 4.57
N ALA A 32 11.18 -5.90 3.43
CA ALA A 32 10.94 -6.79 2.29
C ALA A 32 12.24 -7.40 1.76
N TYR A 33 13.30 -6.59 1.64
CA TYR A 33 14.63 -7.08 1.28
C TYR A 33 15.12 -8.12 2.28
N GLN A 34 15.08 -7.82 3.58
CA GLN A 34 15.55 -8.72 4.64
C GLN A 34 14.76 -10.04 4.68
N VAL A 35 13.44 -9.96 4.59
CA VAL A 35 12.58 -11.16 4.58
C VAL A 35 12.89 -12.04 3.36
N ALA A 36 13.00 -11.46 2.17
CA ALA A 36 13.34 -12.21 0.96
C ALA A 36 14.72 -12.89 1.09
N LYS A 37 15.70 -12.17 1.64
CA LYS A 37 17.04 -12.69 1.87
C LYS A 37 17.06 -13.84 2.88
N GLU A 38 16.33 -13.72 3.99
CA GLU A 38 16.23 -14.80 4.99
C GLU A 38 15.47 -16.04 4.44
N LEU A 39 14.58 -15.84 3.47
CA LEU A 39 13.93 -16.95 2.75
C LEU A 39 14.87 -17.63 1.74
N GLY A 40 16.05 -17.10 1.51
CA GLY A 40 17.03 -17.66 0.56
C GLY A 40 16.74 -17.30 -0.89
N GLU A 41 15.95 -16.27 -1.13
CA GLU A 41 15.66 -15.82 -2.49
C GLU A 41 16.89 -15.20 -3.18
N PRO A 42 16.95 -15.24 -4.53
CA PRO A 42 18.03 -14.61 -5.28
C PRO A 42 18.17 -13.12 -4.97
N GLU A 43 19.42 -12.63 -4.97
CA GLU A 43 19.74 -11.22 -4.67
C GLU A 43 18.96 -10.25 -5.57
N GLU A 44 18.76 -10.57 -6.83
CA GLU A 44 17.97 -9.77 -7.76
C GLU A 44 16.52 -9.65 -7.30
N PHE A 45 15.91 -10.73 -6.84
CA PHE A 45 14.54 -10.73 -6.29
C PHE A 45 14.47 -9.90 -5.01
N CYS A 46 15.47 -9.99 -4.13
CA CYS A 46 15.53 -9.18 -2.92
C CYS A 46 15.57 -7.69 -3.25
N HIS A 47 16.36 -7.28 -4.23
CA HIS A 47 16.40 -5.90 -4.71
C HIS A 47 15.07 -5.46 -5.35
N ASP A 48 14.45 -6.29 -6.18
CA ASP A 48 13.16 -6.00 -6.77
C ASP A 48 12.10 -5.77 -5.69
N LEU A 49 12.12 -6.55 -4.59
CA LEU A 49 11.21 -6.34 -3.46
C LEU A 49 11.53 -5.09 -2.63
N ALA A 50 12.79 -4.69 -2.52
CA ALA A 50 13.12 -3.41 -1.92
C ALA A 50 12.51 -2.25 -2.71
N VAL A 51 12.59 -2.29 -4.03
CA VAL A 51 11.96 -1.30 -4.92
C VAL A 51 10.43 -1.35 -4.80
N ALA A 52 9.84 -2.54 -4.85
CA ALA A 52 8.40 -2.71 -4.68
C ALA A 52 7.91 -2.15 -3.34
N GLY A 53 8.62 -2.44 -2.25
CA GLY A 53 8.30 -1.92 -0.91
C GLY A 53 8.37 -0.41 -0.80
N MET A 54 9.33 0.22 -1.51
CA MET A 54 9.42 1.69 -1.54
C MET A 54 8.26 2.33 -2.30
N LEU A 55 7.78 1.68 -3.37
CA LEU A 55 6.86 2.26 -4.34
C LEU A 55 5.43 1.71 -4.28
N HIS A 56 5.13 0.78 -3.35
CA HIS A 56 3.83 0.08 -3.33
C HIS A 56 2.62 1.01 -3.25
N ASP A 57 2.78 2.14 -2.60
CA ASP A 57 1.74 3.13 -2.33
C ASP A 57 1.76 4.37 -3.24
N ILE A 58 2.62 4.40 -4.27
CA ILE A 58 2.79 5.59 -5.14
C ILE A 58 1.48 6.02 -5.82
N GLY A 59 0.54 5.11 -6.02
CA GLY A 59 -0.78 5.38 -6.59
C GLY A 59 -1.71 6.16 -5.66
N LYS A 60 -1.41 6.31 -4.37
CA LYS A 60 -2.25 7.08 -3.44
C LYS A 60 -2.36 8.55 -3.84
N GLU A 61 -1.30 9.14 -4.31
CA GLU A 61 -1.29 10.53 -4.80
C GLU A 61 -2.18 10.70 -6.06
N ALA A 62 -2.09 9.75 -7.00
CA ALA A 62 -2.85 9.81 -8.23
C ALA A 62 -4.36 9.70 -8.00
N VAL A 63 -4.75 8.93 -6.99
CA VAL A 63 -6.17 8.70 -6.65
C VAL A 63 -6.71 9.82 -5.74
N SER A 64 -5.87 10.55 -4.96
CA SER A 64 -6.31 11.64 -4.07
C SER A 64 -6.88 12.86 -4.82
N GLY A 65 -6.43 13.13 -6.05
CA GLY A 65 -6.94 14.22 -6.87
C GLY A 65 -8.41 14.06 -7.28
N ASP A 66 -8.87 12.83 -7.45
CA ASP A 66 -10.24 12.54 -7.91
C ASP A 66 -11.30 12.65 -6.80
N LEU A 67 -10.89 12.69 -5.52
CA LEU A 67 -11.81 12.78 -4.36
C LEU A 67 -12.28 14.21 -4.05
N ASP A 68 -11.56 15.22 -4.48
CA ASP A 68 -11.91 16.62 -4.18
C ASP A 68 -13.21 17.05 -4.90
N ASP A 69 -13.65 16.29 -5.92
CA ASP A 69 -14.82 16.59 -6.74
C ASP A 69 -16.09 15.81 -6.37
N MET A 70 -16.08 14.97 -5.31
CA MET A 70 -17.21 14.08 -5.01
C MET A 70 -18.01 14.50 -3.76
N ASP A 71 -19.31 14.67 -3.94
CA ASP A 71 -20.30 15.06 -2.90
C ASP A 71 -20.91 13.90 -2.09
N ALA A 72 -20.31 12.70 -2.12
CA ALA A 72 -20.90 11.49 -1.53
C ALA A 72 -20.42 11.15 -0.10
N PRO A 73 -21.12 10.28 0.67
CA PRO A 73 -20.76 9.93 2.05
C PRO A 73 -19.42 9.19 2.13
N LEU A 74 -18.50 9.75 2.90
CA LEU A 74 -17.07 9.40 3.02
C LEU A 74 -16.75 7.90 3.19
N ILE A 75 -17.57 7.10 3.86
CA ILE A 75 -17.20 5.74 4.29
C ILE A 75 -17.15 4.73 3.13
N VAL A 76 -18.07 4.79 2.18
CA VAL A 76 -18.12 3.83 1.06
C VAL A 76 -17.08 4.18 0.00
N GLU A 77 -16.85 5.45 -0.19
CA GLU A 77 -15.87 5.97 -1.15
C GLU A 77 -14.43 5.77 -0.68
N GLU A 78 -14.15 5.95 0.61
CA GLU A 78 -12.83 5.67 1.18
C GLU A 78 -12.42 4.21 0.98
N ILE A 79 -13.33 3.25 1.15
CA ILE A 79 -13.05 1.83 0.92
C ILE A 79 -12.81 1.55 -0.56
N HIS A 80 -13.60 2.14 -1.44
CA HIS A 80 -13.41 2.00 -2.89
C HIS A 80 -12.08 2.61 -3.32
N TYR A 81 -11.77 3.78 -2.79
CA TYR A 81 -10.54 4.51 -3.03
C TYR A 81 -9.28 3.78 -2.55
N VAL A 82 -9.30 3.28 -1.31
CA VAL A 82 -8.20 2.45 -0.78
C VAL A 82 -7.92 1.23 -1.66
N ARG A 83 -8.94 0.69 -2.34
CA ARG A 83 -8.77 -0.42 -3.27
C ARG A 83 -8.16 -0.03 -4.61
N LEU A 84 -8.31 1.21 -5.03
CA LEU A 84 -7.82 1.68 -6.33
C LEU A 84 -6.32 1.98 -6.35
N HIS A 85 -5.69 2.34 -5.19
CA HIS A 85 -4.29 2.75 -5.20
C HIS A 85 -3.33 1.63 -5.62
N ALA A 86 -3.61 0.36 -5.30
CA ALA A 86 -2.76 -0.76 -5.71
C ALA A 86 -2.75 -0.91 -7.24
N GLN A 87 -3.92 -0.79 -7.88
CA GLN A 87 -4.03 -0.79 -9.33
C GLN A 87 -3.37 0.47 -9.94
N ALA A 88 -3.60 1.65 -9.36
CA ALA A 88 -2.97 2.89 -9.82
C ALA A 88 -1.44 2.83 -9.71
N SER A 89 -0.90 2.31 -8.60
CA SER A 89 0.54 2.07 -8.43
C SER A 89 1.08 1.14 -9.53
N TYR A 90 0.38 0.04 -9.80
CA TYR A 90 0.74 -0.89 -10.87
C TYR A 90 0.80 -0.20 -12.24
N GLU A 91 -0.23 0.58 -12.61
CA GLU A 91 -0.28 1.26 -13.92
C GLU A 91 0.82 2.32 -14.06
N ILE A 92 1.10 3.09 -13.00
CA ILE A 92 2.19 4.06 -12.98
C ILE A 92 3.53 3.36 -13.23
N LEU A 93 3.84 2.32 -12.46
CA LEU A 93 5.11 1.61 -12.55
C LEU A 93 5.25 0.86 -13.88
N LYS A 94 4.16 0.31 -14.41
CA LYS A 94 4.14 -0.34 -15.73
C LYS A 94 4.47 0.63 -16.85
N LYS A 95 3.91 1.83 -16.81
CA LYS A 95 4.21 2.91 -17.77
C LYS A 95 5.68 3.33 -17.72
N GLU A 96 6.28 3.32 -16.54
CA GLU A 96 7.70 3.65 -16.32
C GLU A 96 8.64 2.46 -16.65
N GLY A 97 8.12 1.30 -17.04
CA GLY A 97 8.90 0.15 -17.50
C GLY A 97 9.54 -0.69 -16.40
N TYR A 98 8.96 -0.71 -15.21
CA TYR A 98 9.44 -1.58 -14.12
C TYR A 98 9.24 -3.06 -14.44
N LYS A 99 10.08 -3.92 -13.82
CA LYS A 99 10.04 -5.38 -13.99
C LYS A 99 8.72 -5.98 -13.49
N GLU A 100 8.28 -7.06 -14.12
CA GLU A 100 7.06 -7.78 -13.77
C GLU A 100 7.04 -8.23 -12.30
N THR A 101 8.18 -8.63 -11.74
CA THR A 101 8.34 -8.98 -10.32
C THR A 101 7.87 -7.85 -9.40
N ILE A 102 8.31 -6.62 -9.70
CA ILE A 102 7.93 -5.41 -8.95
C ILE A 102 6.45 -5.11 -9.16
N LEU A 103 5.98 -5.14 -10.41
CA LEU A 103 4.61 -4.83 -10.78
C LEU A 103 3.60 -5.74 -10.08
N LEU A 104 3.85 -7.06 -10.08
CA LEU A 104 2.98 -8.03 -9.43
C LEU A 104 3.01 -7.92 -7.91
N ALA A 105 4.19 -7.66 -7.31
CA ALA A 105 4.30 -7.42 -5.88
C ALA A 105 3.47 -6.19 -5.45
N VAL A 106 3.54 -5.10 -6.21
CA VAL A 106 2.80 -3.86 -5.95
C VAL A 106 1.31 -4.05 -6.19
N ARG A 107 0.89 -4.67 -7.29
CA ARG A 107 -0.53 -4.87 -7.61
C ARG A 107 -1.26 -5.65 -6.53
N HIS A 108 -0.64 -6.73 -6.03
CA HIS A 108 -1.29 -7.73 -5.18
C HIS A 108 -0.94 -7.61 -3.69
N HIS A 109 -0.28 -6.52 -3.25
CA HIS A 109 0.12 -6.37 -1.84
C HIS A 109 -1.05 -6.26 -0.86
N HIS A 110 -2.27 -6.10 -1.32
CA HIS A 110 -3.48 -6.14 -0.50
C HIS A 110 -4.29 -7.43 -0.65
N GLU A 111 -3.76 -8.42 -1.36
CA GLU A 111 -4.35 -9.75 -1.34
C GLU A 111 -4.13 -10.41 0.03
N ASN A 112 -5.13 -11.14 0.50
CA ASN A 112 -5.08 -11.93 1.72
C ASN A 112 -5.00 -13.41 1.38
N TYR A 113 -4.23 -14.17 2.17
CA TYR A 113 -3.98 -15.58 1.90
C TYR A 113 -5.27 -16.43 1.80
N ASP A 114 -6.33 -16.00 2.48
CA ASP A 114 -7.66 -16.63 2.46
C ASP A 114 -8.56 -16.21 1.27
N GLY A 115 -8.07 -15.32 0.38
CA GLY A 115 -8.82 -14.83 -0.79
C GLY A 115 -9.76 -13.67 -0.49
N SER A 116 -9.76 -13.13 0.72
CA SER A 116 -10.60 -11.97 1.10
C SER A 116 -10.01 -10.62 0.70
N GLY A 117 -8.82 -10.62 0.07
CA GLY A 117 -8.10 -9.42 -0.35
C GLY A 117 -8.58 -8.81 -1.65
N TYR A 118 -7.76 -7.94 -2.22
CA TYR A 118 -8.01 -7.26 -3.50
C TYR A 118 -6.69 -6.96 -4.22
N PRO A 119 -6.68 -6.68 -5.55
CA PRO A 119 -7.83 -6.43 -6.43
C PRO A 119 -8.47 -7.69 -7.03
N ASP A 120 -7.77 -8.81 -7.13
CA ASP A 120 -8.18 -9.97 -7.92
C ASP A 120 -8.73 -11.14 -7.06
N ASN A 121 -8.77 -10.98 -5.73
CA ASN A 121 -9.19 -11.99 -4.76
C ASN A 121 -8.40 -13.31 -4.87
N LEU A 122 -7.10 -13.19 -5.12
CA LEU A 122 -6.20 -14.33 -5.15
C LEU A 122 -6.08 -14.97 -3.77
N SER A 123 -5.88 -16.29 -3.73
CA SER A 123 -5.74 -17.03 -2.48
C SER A 123 -4.52 -17.95 -2.48
N GLY A 124 -3.97 -18.19 -1.29
CA GLY A 124 -2.87 -19.12 -1.12
C GLY A 124 -1.66 -18.75 -1.96
N GLU A 125 -1.10 -19.74 -2.65
CA GLU A 125 0.09 -19.58 -3.48
C GLU A 125 -0.18 -18.95 -4.86
N ALA A 126 -1.45 -18.74 -5.23
CA ALA A 126 -1.78 -17.94 -6.40
C ALA A 126 -1.38 -16.46 -6.20
N ILE A 127 -1.24 -16.01 -4.95
CA ILE A 127 -0.68 -14.69 -4.64
C ILE A 127 0.84 -14.73 -4.87
N PRO A 128 1.40 -13.85 -5.73
CA PRO A 128 2.84 -13.80 -5.96
C PRO A 128 3.62 -13.68 -4.64
N LEU A 129 4.73 -14.41 -4.50
CA LEU A 129 5.54 -14.40 -3.27
C LEU A 129 5.92 -12.98 -2.84
N GLY A 130 6.33 -12.14 -3.81
CA GLY A 130 6.65 -10.75 -3.55
C GLY A 130 5.51 -9.96 -2.91
N ALA A 131 4.28 -10.17 -3.38
CA ALA A 131 3.10 -9.53 -2.81
C ALA A 131 2.82 -10.00 -1.37
N ARG A 132 2.99 -11.29 -1.10
CA ARG A 132 2.84 -11.85 0.27
C ARG A 132 3.87 -11.25 1.22
N ILE A 133 5.12 -11.08 0.78
CA ILE A 133 6.18 -10.45 1.57
C ILE A 133 5.85 -8.98 1.83
N ILE A 134 5.52 -8.21 0.78
CA ILE A 134 5.15 -6.78 0.93
C ILE A 134 3.97 -6.64 1.89
N ARG A 135 2.93 -7.48 1.77
CA ARG A 135 1.76 -7.45 2.65
C ARG A 135 2.12 -7.54 4.14
N VAL A 136 2.97 -8.49 4.52
CA VAL A 136 3.40 -8.67 5.90
C VAL A 136 4.27 -7.49 6.37
N CYS A 137 5.19 -7.03 5.51
CA CYS A 137 6.07 -5.91 5.83
C CYS A 137 5.31 -4.60 6.00
N ASP A 138 4.31 -4.33 5.13
CA ASP A 138 3.45 -3.15 5.21
C ASP A 138 2.66 -3.12 6.52
N VAL A 139 1.96 -4.22 6.85
CA VAL A 139 1.21 -4.33 8.10
C VAL A 139 2.13 -4.16 9.32
N TYR A 140 3.28 -4.82 9.34
CA TYR A 140 4.25 -4.70 10.43
C TYR A 140 4.77 -3.27 10.57
N ALA A 141 5.19 -2.64 9.48
CA ALA A 141 5.64 -1.25 9.48
C ALA A 141 4.54 -0.30 9.97
N ALA A 142 3.29 -0.54 9.55
CA ALA A 142 2.14 0.25 9.97
C ALA A 142 1.84 0.10 11.47
N LEU A 143 1.97 -1.11 12.03
CA LEU A 143 1.69 -1.40 13.44
C LEU A 143 2.79 -0.89 14.38
N THR A 144 4.05 -0.87 13.94
CA THR A 144 5.22 -0.49 14.74
C THR A 144 5.65 0.97 14.54
N SER A 145 4.88 1.78 13.82
CA SER A 145 5.12 3.20 13.64
C SER A 145 4.20 4.02 14.52
N ASP A 146 4.77 5.05 15.16
CA ASP A 146 3.97 6.09 15.80
C ASP A 146 3.17 6.84 14.71
N ARG A 147 1.89 7.02 14.97
CA ARG A 147 0.99 7.78 14.11
C ARG A 147 0.33 8.90 14.90
N PRO A 148 -0.06 10.03 14.31
CA PRO A 148 -0.64 11.17 15.02
C PRO A 148 -1.86 10.81 15.88
N TYR A 149 -2.52 9.70 15.58
CA TYR A 149 -3.72 9.20 16.25
C TYR A 149 -3.52 7.88 17.01
N ARG A 150 -2.29 7.31 17.01
CA ARG A 150 -1.99 6.06 17.69
C ARG A 150 -0.50 5.94 17.99
N GLN A 151 -0.14 5.61 19.24
CA GLN A 151 1.21 5.15 19.60
C GLN A 151 1.43 3.71 19.09
N ALA A 152 2.68 3.39 18.81
CA ALA A 152 3.09 2.06 18.33
C ALA A 152 2.80 0.95 19.36
#